data_93883027c1c7132075c23e3e597b9cfc
#
_entry.id   93883027c1c7132075c23e3e597b9cfc
#
_cell.length_a   1.000
_cell.length_b   1.000
_cell.length_c   1.000
_cell.angle_alpha   90.00
_cell.angle_beta   90.00
_cell.angle_gamma   90.00
#
_symmetry.space_group_name_H-M   'P 1'
#
loop_
_entity.id
_entity.type
_entity.pdbx_description
1 polymer ?
#
loop_
_entity_poly.entity_id
_entity_poly.type
_entity_poly.pdbx_seq_one_letter_code
_entity_poly.pdbx_strand_id
1 'polypeptide(L)'
;VVAKSDSAHAGLAKQFADHSISRRYLAVSKGVPQKSDPRLAGLRGVNFEDGGVIRVATNIARHKTDRKRMAVVQDAGRHAITRATVLENFAHSALMECWLETGRTHQIRVHFSHIGHGLIGDPIYGLRKAMPGSVFEPEDMVIVKGFSRQALHAKSIGFIHPITKEYMNFDSDIPSDLIELIEILRKK
;
A
#
# COMPACT_ATOMS: atom_id res chain seq x y z
N VAL A 1 15.51 -5.14 -6.83
CA VAL A 1 16.96 -4.93 -6.99
C VAL A 1 17.69 -6.24 -6.71
N VAL A 2 18.66 -6.60 -7.55
CA VAL A 2 19.51 -7.79 -7.39
C VAL A 2 20.96 -7.33 -7.33
N ALA A 3 21.67 -7.68 -6.26
CA ALA A 3 23.10 -7.44 -6.15
C ALA A 3 23.89 -8.51 -6.94
N LYS A 4 24.90 -8.08 -7.70
CA LYS A 4 25.76 -8.98 -8.49
C LYS A 4 27.13 -9.24 -7.83
N SER A 5 27.38 -8.65 -6.65
CA SER A 5 28.61 -8.87 -5.87
C SER A 5 28.31 -8.76 -4.39
N ASP A 6 29.17 -9.32 -3.54
CA ASP A 6 29.03 -9.28 -2.08
C ASP A 6 29.08 -7.84 -1.53
N SER A 7 29.94 -7.00 -2.10
CA SER A 7 30.04 -5.59 -1.73
C SER A 7 28.76 -4.81 -2.07
N ALA A 8 28.16 -5.07 -3.23
CA ALA A 8 26.88 -4.48 -3.61
C ALA A 8 25.75 -4.99 -2.71
N HIS A 9 25.73 -6.28 -2.38
CA HIS A 9 24.77 -6.88 -1.46
C HIS A 9 24.84 -6.24 -0.07
N ALA A 10 26.04 -6.17 0.52
CA ALA A 10 26.25 -5.56 1.83
C ALA A 10 25.82 -4.10 1.86
N GLY A 11 26.16 -3.32 0.82
CA GLY A 11 25.81 -1.92 0.72
C GLY A 11 24.31 -1.68 0.56
N LEU A 12 23.61 -2.49 -0.24
CA LEU A 12 22.14 -2.42 -0.37
C LEU A 12 21.45 -2.90 0.92
N ALA A 13 21.93 -4.00 1.52
CA ALA A 13 21.38 -4.50 2.78
C ALA A 13 21.45 -3.45 3.89
N LYS A 14 22.57 -2.69 3.97
CA LYS A 14 22.70 -1.57 4.88
C LYS A 14 21.63 -0.50 4.62
N GLN A 15 21.45 -0.06 3.38
CA GLN A 15 20.44 0.95 3.03
C GLN A 15 19.01 0.49 3.34
N PHE A 16 18.71 -0.82 3.17
CA PHE A 16 17.42 -1.37 3.61
C PHE A 16 17.27 -1.35 5.14
N ALA A 17 18.33 -1.65 5.87
CA ALA A 17 18.33 -1.61 7.35
C ALA A 17 18.21 -0.17 7.89
N ASP A 18 18.91 0.77 7.28
CA ASP A 18 18.91 2.20 7.64
C ASP A 18 17.65 2.93 7.12
N HIS A 19 16.78 2.23 6.38
CA HIS A 19 15.55 2.78 5.78
C HIS A 19 15.78 3.95 4.82
N SER A 20 16.96 4.06 4.21
CA SER A 20 17.35 5.13 3.29
C SER A 20 16.90 4.91 1.85
N ILE A 21 16.35 3.74 1.52
CA ILE A 21 15.81 3.43 0.20
C ILE A 21 14.43 4.05 0.03
N SER A 22 14.29 4.93 -0.96
CA SER A 22 13.00 5.49 -1.36
C SER A 22 12.17 4.43 -2.08
N ARG A 23 10.90 4.25 -1.67
CA ARG A 23 9.98 3.28 -2.27
C ARG A 23 8.60 3.89 -2.37
N ARG A 24 8.11 4.06 -3.59
CA ARG A 24 6.77 4.57 -3.87
C ARG A 24 5.89 3.48 -4.47
N TYR A 25 4.65 3.45 -4.04
CA TYR A 25 3.64 2.50 -4.49
C TYR A 25 2.38 3.24 -4.87
N LEU A 26 1.68 2.72 -5.88
CA LEU A 26 0.30 3.08 -6.16
C LEU A 26 -0.61 1.97 -5.62
N ALA A 27 -1.69 2.37 -4.99
CA ALA A 27 -2.66 1.44 -4.43
C ALA A 27 -4.08 1.94 -4.68
N VAL A 28 -5.03 1.05 -4.90
CA VAL A 28 -6.45 1.42 -4.95
C VAL A 28 -7.16 0.85 -3.73
N SER A 29 -7.61 1.76 -2.87
CA SER A 29 -8.30 1.42 -1.63
C SER A 29 -9.82 1.35 -1.82
N LYS A 30 -10.49 0.50 -1.03
CA LYS A 30 -11.95 0.57 -0.84
C LYS A 30 -12.28 1.72 0.12
N GLY A 31 -13.12 2.64 -0.34
CA GLY A 31 -13.39 3.89 0.37
C GLY A 31 -12.21 4.86 0.31
N VAL A 32 -12.44 6.05 0.78
CA VAL A 32 -11.48 7.16 0.78
C VAL A 32 -10.99 7.39 2.20
N PRO A 33 -9.73 7.02 2.54
CA PRO A 33 -9.20 7.30 3.86
C PRO A 33 -8.90 8.80 4.00
N GLN A 34 -9.69 9.48 4.83
CA GLN A 34 -9.58 10.91 5.06
C GLN A 34 -9.83 11.27 6.54
N LYS A 35 -9.40 12.45 6.97
CA LYS A 35 -9.47 12.88 8.37
C LYS A 35 -10.89 12.88 8.94
N SER A 36 -11.89 13.10 8.10
CA SER A 36 -13.32 13.08 8.47
C SER A 36 -13.92 11.67 8.57
N ASP A 37 -13.19 10.62 8.21
CA ASP A 37 -13.70 9.25 8.33
C ASP A 37 -13.74 8.82 9.80
N PRO A 38 -14.96 8.58 10.35
CA PRO A 38 -15.11 8.23 11.77
C PRO A 38 -14.42 6.90 12.15
N ARG A 39 -14.14 6.01 11.18
CA ARG A 39 -13.41 4.76 11.42
C ARG A 39 -11.95 4.99 11.80
N LEU A 40 -11.39 6.14 11.40
CA LEU A 40 -10.00 6.51 11.67
C LEU A 40 -9.86 7.33 12.95
N ALA A 41 -10.94 7.91 13.45
CA ALA A 41 -10.95 8.74 14.64
C ALA A 41 -10.54 7.92 15.87
N GLY A 42 -9.43 8.28 16.51
CA GLY A 42 -8.91 7.60 17.71
C GLY A 42 -8.32 6.20 17.45
N LEU A 43 -8.19 5.77 16.19
CA LEU A 43 -7.55 4.50 15.86
C LEU A 43 -6.06 4.58 16.20
N ARG A 44 -5.62 3.71 17.13
CA ARG A 44 -4.24 3.71 17.62
C ARG A 44 -3.24 3.52 16.49
N GLY A 45 -2.23 4.38 16.46
CA GLY A 45 -1.17 4.35 15.45
C GLY A 45 -1.54 4.99 14.12
N VAL A 46 -2.70 5.64 14.03
CA VAL A 46 -3.14 6.38 12.83
C VAL A 46 -3.16 7.87 13.14
N ASN A 47 -2.46 8.64 12.33
CA ASN A 47 -2.39 10.09 12.42
C ASN A 47 -2.50 10.71 11.03
N PHE A 48 -2.95 11.96 10.98
CA PHE A 48 -2.90 12.77 9.76
C PHE A 48 -1.83 13.84 9.92
N GLU A 49 -0.90 13.88 8.97
CA GLU A 49 0.14 14.89 8.84
C GLU A 49 -0.34 15.99 7.88
N ASP A 50 0.44 17.06 7.75
CA ASP A 50 0.14 18.16 6.83
C ASP A 50 0.00 17.67 5.37
N GLY A 51 -0.81 18.38 4.58
CA GLY A 51 -1.11 17.98 3.20
C GLY A 51 -2.03 16.77 3.06
N GLY A 52 -2.72 16.35 4.15
CA GLY A 52 -3.65 15.22 4.11
C GLY A 52 -2.99 13.85 4.08
N VAL A 53 -1.72 13.80 4.44
CA VAL A 53 -0.97 12.54 4.52
C VAL A 53 -1.45 11.73 5.71
N ILE A 54 -1.91 10.51 5.46
CA ILE A 54 -2.19 9.54 6.52
C ILE A 54 -0.92 8.76 6.86
N ARG A 55 -0.57 8.74 8.14
CA ARG A 55 0.53 7.97 8.69
C ARG A 55 -0.02 6.84 9.54
N VAL A 56 0.30 5.60 9.16
CA VAL A 56 -0.04 4.39 9.92
C VAL A 56 1.23 3.80 10.51
N ALA A 57 1.35 3.84 11.84
CA ALA A 57 2.51 3.36 12.59
C ALA A 57 2.07 2.32 13.62
N THR A 58 2.33 1.05 13.34
CA THR A 58 1.91 -0.08 14.17
C THR A 58 3.01 -1.14 14.25
N ASN A 59 2.79 -2.17 15.05
CA ASN A 59 3.62 -3.37 15.00
C ASN A 59 2.93 -4.44 14.15
N ILE A 60 3.69 -5.11 13.29
CA ILE A 60 3.21 -6.19 12.43
C ILE A 60 3.88 -7.50 12.82
N ALA A 61 3.07 -8.53 13.02
CA ALA A 61 3.51 -9.92 13.25
C ALA A 61 2.73 -10.90 12.38
N ARG A 62 3.12 -12.18 12.41
CA ARG A 62 2.28 -13.24 11.80
C ARG A 62 0.96 -13.33 12.55
N HIS A 63 -0.12 -13.56 11.79
CA HIS A 63 -1.43 -13.79 12.38
C HIS A 63 -1.41 -15.07 13.26
N LYS A 64 -2.08 -15.03 14.41
CA LYS A 64 -2.00 -16.09 15.42
C LYS A 64 -2.44 -17.47 14.89
N THR A 65 -3.47 -17.51 14.05
CA THR A 65 -4.08 -18.76 13.57
C THR A 65 -3.90 -18.98 12.06
N ASP A 66 -3.75 -17.94 11.27
CA ASP A 66 -3.57 -18.03 9.82
C ASP A 66 -2.14 -17.66 9.42
N ARG A 67 -1.30 -18.67 9.19
CA ARG A 67 0.13 -18.49 8.87
C ARG A 67 0.38 -17.77 7.53
N LYS A 68 -0.61 -17.66 6.65
CA LYS A 68 -0.50 -16.93 5.37
C LYS A 68 -0.70 -15.44 5.54
N ARG A 69 -1.18 -15.00 6.71
CA ARG A 69 -1.50 -13.61 7.00
C ARG A 69 -0.50 -12.99 7.98
N MET A 70 -0.33 -11.69 7.80
CA MET A 70 0.26 -10.78 8.79
C MET A 70 -0.88 -10.02 9.48
N ALA A 71 -0.64 -9.51 10.68
CA ALA A 71 -1.63 -8.75 11.45
C ALA A 71 -0.96 -7.61 12.19
N VAL A 72 -1.71 -6.54 12.42
CA VAL A 72 -1.35 -5.51 13.41
C VAL A 72 -1.50 -6.11 14.80
N VAL A 73 -0.49 -5.93 15.63
CA VAL A 73 -0.44 -6.40 17.03
C VAL A 73 -0.04 -5.26 17.95
N GLN A 74 -0.36 -5.37 19.24
CA GLN A 74 -0.09 -4.29 20.21
C GLN A 74 1.32 -4.42 20.82
N ASP A 75 1.62 -5.56 21.42
CA ASP A 75 2.76 -5.71 22.30
C ASP A 75 3.90 -6.59 21.76
N ALA A 76 3.80 -6.97 20.48
CA ALA A 76 4.77 -7.85 19.83
C ALA A 76 5.01 -7.42 18.38
N GLY A 77 5.80 -8.20 17.64
CA GLY A 77 6.04 -7.97 16.22
C GLY A 77 7.11 -6.92 15.93
N ARG A 78 7.13 -6.47 14.68
CA ARG A 78 8.15 -5.52 14.19
C ARG A 78 7.49 -4.20 13.85
N HIS A 79 8.07 -3.10 14.29
CA HIS A 79 7.58 -1.77 13.98
C HIS A 79 7.48 -1.53 12.47
N ALA A 80 6.36 -0.94 12.05
CA ALA A 80 6.02 -0.70 10.66
C ALA A 80 5.39 0.68 10.50
N ILE A 81 5.89 1.47 9.54
CA ILE A 81 5.38 2.81 9.23
C ILE A 81 5.09 2.88 7.73
N THR A 82 3.83 3.16 7.41
CA THR A 82 3.36 3.48 6.05
C THR A 82 2.79 4.89 6.07
N ARG A 83 3.20 5.72 5.11
CA ARG A 83 2.52 6.96 4.77
C ARG A 83 1.77 6.80 3.47
N ALA A 84 0.65 7.46 3.33
CA ALA A 84 -0.13 7.48 2.11
C ALA A 84 -0.85 8.82 1.93
N THR A 85 -1.07 9.21 0.69
CA THR A 85 -1.90 10.35 0.32
C THR A 85 -2.89 9.96 -0.76
N VAL A 86 -4.04 10.59 -0.77
CA VAL A 86 -5.05 10.43 -1.82
C VAL A 86 -4.56 11.20 -3.04
N LEU A 87 -4.31 10.50 -4.15
CA LEU A 87 -4.04 11.13 -5.45
C LEU A 87 -5.35 11.46 -6.17
N GLU A 88 -6.32 10.55 -6.09
CA GLU A 88 -7.59 10.69 -6.78
C GLU A 88 -8.71 10.03 -5.98
N ASN A 89 -9.84 10.73 -5.85
CA ASN A 89 -11.01 10.28 -5.12
C ASN A 89 -12.08 9.82 -6.11
N PHE A 90 -12.52 8.56 -6.01
CA PHE A 90 -13.55 7.94 -6.85
C PHE A 90 -14.88 7.70 -6.09
N ALA A 91 -15.23 8.56 -5.15
CA ALA A 91 -16.39 8.45 -4.27
C ALA A 91 -16.38 7.22 -3.35
N HIS A 92 -16.30 6.00 -3.87
CA HIS A 92 -16.33 4.74 -3.12
C HIS A 92 -14.98 4.03 -3.03
N SER A 93 -13.94 4.63 -3.59
CA SER A 93 -12.57 4.15 -3.59
C SER A 93 -11.61 5.31 -3.82
N ALA A 94 -10.31 5.09 -3.65
CA ALA A 94 -9.32 6.12 -3.92
C ALA A 94 -8.04 5.51 -4.52
N LEU A 95 -7.45 6.24 -5.46
CA LEU A 95 -6.07 6.03 -5.85
C LEU A 95 -5.16 6.69 -4.81
N MET A 96 -4.28 5.90 -4.24
CA MET A 96 -3.37 6.30 -3.18
C MET A 96 -1.93 6.23 -3.66
N GLU A 97 -1.12 7.24 -3.36
CA GLU A 97 0.32 7.06 -3.32
C GLU A 97 0.73 6.64 -1.92
N CYS A 98 1.53 5.60 -1.81
CA CYS A 98 2.05 5.10 -0.54
C CYS A 98 3.57 5.11 -0.56
N TRP A 99 4.19 5.45 0.59
CA TRP A 99 5.64 5.28 0.78
C TRP A 99 5.94 4.65 2.13
N LEU A 100 7.06 3.96 2.17
CA LEU A 100 7.42 3.10 3.28
C LEU A 100 8.69 3.59 3.97
N GLU A 101 8.63 3.85 5.29
CA GLU A 101 9.82 4.00 6.11
C GLU A 101 10.39 2.62 6.47
N THR A 102 9.53 1.64 6.65
CA THR A 102 9.89 0.24 6.95
C THR A 102 9.42 -0.68 5.83
N GLY A 103 9.93 -1.91 5.76
CA GLY A 103 9.54 -2.88 4.73
C GLY A 103 9.14 -4.23 5.33
N ARG A 104 8.00 -4.32 6.00
CA ARG A 104 7.51 -5.60 6.55
C ARG A 104 6.65 -6.34 5.52
N THR A 105 6.63 -7.64 5.62
CA THR A 105 5.81 -8.50 4.76
C THR A 105 4.36 -8.02 4.72
N HIS A 106 3.83 -7.78 3.53
CA HIS A 106 2.46 -7.30 3.27
C HIS A 106 2.10 -5.96 3.94
N GLN A 107 3.07 -5.14 4.31
CA GLN A 107 2.87 -3.97 5.18
C GLN A 107 1.75 -3.04 4.73
N ILE A 108 1.76 -2.56 3.48
CA ILE A 108 0.71 -1.68 2.94
C ILE A 108 -0.66 -2.37 3.04
N ARG A 109 -0.75 -3.62 2.62
CA ARG A 109 -1.99 -4.40 2.61
C ARG A 109 -2.58 -4.57 4.02
N VAL A 110 -1.74 -4.89 4.99
CA VAL A 110 -2.11 -5.04 6.41
C VAL A 110 -2.56 -3.71 6.99
N HIS A 111 -1.82 -2.63 6.74
CA HIS A 111 -2.16 -1.30 7.23
C HIS A 111 -3.48 -0.81 6.66
N PHE A 112 -3.70 -0.94 5.34
CA PHE A 112 -4.96 -0.54 4.73
C PHE A 112 -6.15 -1.38 5.21
N SER A 113 -5.96 -2.68 5.43
CA SER A 113 -6.97 -3.52 6.07
C SER A 113 -7.25 -3.09 7.52
N HIS A 114 -6.20 -2.76 8.29
CA HIS A 114 -6.31 -2.31 9.68
C HIS A 114 -7.12 -1.02 9.81
N ILE A 115 -6.92 -0.06 8.91
CA ILE A 115 -7.67 1.20 8.89
C ILE A 115 -9.06 1.08 8.23
N GLY A 116 -9.51 -0.12 7.87
CA GLY A 116 -10.82 -0.34 7.28
C GLY A 116 -10.94 0.03 5.79
N HIS A 117 -9.82 0.24 5.11
CA HIS A 117 -9.72 0.61 3.70
C HIS A 117 -8.93 -0.40 2.87
N GLY A 118 -9.14 -1.70 3.08
CA GLY A 118 -8.43 -2.77 2.36
C GLY A 118 -8.43 -2.55 0.84
N LEU A 119 -7.37 -3.02 0.18
CA LEU A 119 -7.17 -2.79 -1.25
C LEU A 119 -8.19 -3.57 -2.09
N ILE A 120 -8.57 -3.01 -3.23
CA ILE A 120 -9.43 -3.71 -4.20
C ILE A 120 -8.71 -4.97 -4.68
N GLY A 121 -9.46 -6.04 -4.88
CA GLY A 121 -8.96 -7.31 -5.39
C GLY A 121 -8.04 -8.10 -4.43
N ASP A 122 -7.69 -7.56 -3.25
CA ASP A 122 -6.82 -8.27 -2.32
C ASP A 122 -7.49 -9.52 -1.74
N PRO A 123 -7.02 -10.73 -2.09
CA PRO A 123 -7.68 -11.98 -1.69
C PRO A 123 -7.50 -12.33 -0.20
N ILE A 124 -6.53 -11.70 0.47
CA ILE A 124 -6.17 -12.02 1.86
C ILE A 124 -6.63 -10.92 2.82
N TYR A 125 -6.43 -9.65 2.47
CA TYR A 125 -6.67 -8.50 3.32
C TYR A 125 -7.81 -7.61 2.82
N GLY A 126 -8.35 -7.91 1.63
CA GLY A 126 -9.50 -7.20 1.10
C GLY A 126 -10.70 -7.29 2.03
N LEU A 127 -11.34 -6.18 2.31
CA LEU A 127 -12.55 -6.15 3.12
C LEU A 127 -13.66 -6.95 2.43
N ARG A 128 -14.40 -7.76 3.19
CA ARG A 128 -15.52 -8.56 2.69
C ARG A 128 -16.68 -7.71 2.15
N LYS A 129 -16.78 -6.44 2.60
CA LYS A 129 -17.83 -5.53 2.14
C LYS A 129 -17.60 -5.24 0.65
N ALA A 130 -18.53 -5.68 -0.17
CA ALA A 130 -18.55 -5.39 -1.59
C ALA A 130 -18.68 -3.86 -1.82
N MET A 131 -18.14 -3.38 -2.92
CA MET A 131 -18.46 -2.04 -3.39
C MET A 131 -19.95 -1.99 -3.77
N PRO A 132 -20.64 -0.84 -3.57
CA PRO A 132 -22.06 -0.74 -3.91
C PRO A 132 -22.27 -1.06 -5.40
N GLY A 133 -23.00 -2.12 -5.69
CA GLY A 133 -23.23 -2.58 -7.07
C GLY A 133 -24.05 -1.60 -7.92
N SER A 134 -24.86 -0.77 -7.26
CA SER A 134 -25.71 0.24 -7.92
C SER A 134 -24.94 1.43 -8.52
N VAL A 135 -23.63 1.52 -8.26
CA VAL A 135 -22.79 2.64 -8.73
C VAL A 135 -22.18 2.34 -10.11
N PHE A 136 -22.08 1.08 -10.48
CA PHE A 136 -21.40 0.65 -11.71
C PHE A 136 -22.37 0.08 -12.74
N GLU A 137 -22.10 0.32 -14.02
CA GLU A 137 -22.74 -0.44 -15.07
C GLU A 137 -22.40 -1.94 -14.93
N PRO A 138 -23.26 -2.85 -15.38
CA PRO A 138 -23.04 -4.30 -15.24
C PRO A 138 -21.68 -4.77 -15.77
N GLU A 139 -21.22 -4.22 -16.90
CA GLU A 139 -19.94 -4.55 -17.53
C GLU A 139 -18.74 -4.08 -16.68
N ASP A 140 -18.77 -2.82 -16.21
CA ASP A 140 -17.75 -2.26 -15.33
C ASP A 140 -17.66 -3.06 -14.01
N MET A 141 -18.80 -3.49 -13.47
CA MET A 141 -18.86 -4.30 -12.25
C MET A 141 -18.20 -5.67 -12.44
N VAL A 142 -18.27 -6.28 -13.60
CA VAL A 142 -17.60 -7.55 -13.90
C VAL A 142 -16.09 -7.38 -13.76
N ILE A 143 -15.53 -6.30 -14.30
CA ILE A 143 -14.09 -6.01 -14.24
C ILE A 143 -13.66 -5.71 -12.80
N VAL A 144 -14.40 -4.85 -12.07
CA VAL A 144 -14.10 -4.51 -10.69
C VAL A 144 -14.14 -5.74 -9.78
N LYS A 145 -15.13 -6.62 -9.93
CA LYS A 145 -15.24 -7.88 -9.18
C LYS A 145 -14.22 -8.92 -9.63
N GLY A 146 -13.90 -8.94 -10.91
CA GLY A 146 -12.93 -9.85 -11.51
C GLY A 146 -11.47 -9.52 -11.21
N PHE A 147 -11.18 -8.33 -10.65
CA PHE A 147 -9.83 -7.96 -10.28
C PHE A 147 -9.33 -8.84 -9.14
N SER A 148 -8.51 -9.86 -9.46
CA SER A 148 -8.22 -11.02 -8.60
C SER A 148 -6.91 -10.94 -7.82
N ARG A 149 -6.19 -9.82 -7.91
CA ARG A 149 -4.98 -9.53 -7.14
C ARG A 149 -5.13 -8.22 -6.36
N GLN A 150 -4.28 -7.98 -5.37
CA GLN A 150 -4.27 -6.68 -4.72
C GLN A 150 -4.00 -5.55 -5.74
N ALA A 151 -4.83 -4.53 -5.77
CA ALA A 151 -4.61 -3.30 -6.54
C ALA A 151 -3.47 -2.50 -5.89
N LEU A 152 -2.25 -3.00 -6.09
CA LEU A 152 -1.00 -2.47 -5.55
C LEU A 152 0.10 -2.64 -6.57
N HIS A 153 0.84 -1.57 -6.82
CA HIS A 153 1.93 -1.50 -7.78
C HIS A 153 3.13 -0.78 -7.18
N ALA A 154 4.31 -1.39 -7.28
CA ALA A 154 5.58 -0.76 -6.90
C ALA A 154 5.97 0.24 -8.00
N LYS A 155 5.66 1.52 -7.80
CA LYS A 155 5.82 2.57 -8.82
C LYS A 155 7.27 2.97 -9.00
N SER A 156 8.00 3.21 -7.92
CA SER A 156 9.40 3.59 -8.03
C SER A 156 10.26 3.08 -6.87
N ILE A 157 11.55 2.95 -7.16
CA ILE A 157 12.58 2.67 -6.16
C ILE A 157 13.79 3.57 -6.40
N GLY A 158 14.26 4.24 -5.33
CA GLY A 158 15.46 5.06 -5.35
C GLY A 158 16.43 4.66 -4.26
N PHE A 159 17.71 4.54 -4.61
CA PHE A 159 18.78 4.18 -3.69
C PHE A 159 20.12 4.75 -4.15
N ILE A 160 21.10 4.79 -3.25
CA ILE A 160 22.49 5.15 -3.60
C ILE A 160 23.20 3.88 -4.07
N HIS A 161 23.78 3.93 -5.27
CA HIS A 161 24.54 2.79 -5.80
C HIS A 161 25.72 2.44 -4.87
N PRO A 162 25.83 1.20 -4.37
CA PRO A 162 26.78 0.87 -3.30
C PRO A 162 28.25 1.14 -3.63
N ILE A 163 28.62 1.06 -4.91
CA ILE A 163 29.99 1.22 -5.38
C ILE A 163 30.23 2.65 -5.88
N THR A 164 29.45 3.13 -6.88
CA THR A 164 29.67 4.45 -7.49
C THR A 164 29.23 5.62 -6.63
N LYS A 165 28.40 5.37 -5.61
CA LYS A 165 27.80 6.37 -4.70
C LYS A 165 26.82 7.33 -5.38
N GLU A 166 26.45 7.07 -6.61
CA GLU A 166 25.44 7.84 -7.34
C GLU A 166 24.03 7.48 -6.87
N TYR A 167 23.15 8.49 -6.81
CA TYR A 167 21.73 8.22 -6.58
C TYR A 167 21.09 7.67 -7.85
N MET A 168 20.46 6.53 -7.73
CA MET A 168 19.73 5.86 -8.81
C MET A 168 18.24 5.84 -8.49
N ASN A 169 17.40 6.17 -9.46
CA ASN A 169 15.95 6.05 -9.38
C ASN A 169 15.43 5.25 -10.58
N PHE A 170 14.51 4.35 -10.31
CA PHE A 170 13.86 3.52 -11.32
C PHE A 170 12.36 3.59 -11.13
N ASP A 171 11.67 3.82 -12.23
CA ASP A 171 10.21 3.83 -12.30
C ASP A 171 9.72 2.60 -13.08
N SER A 172 8.50 2.18 -12.77
CA SER A 172 7.81 1.10 -13.46
C SER A 172 6.47 1.61 -13.99
N ASP A 173 6.13 1.24 -15.22
CA ASP A 173 4.84 1.56 -15.80
C ASP A 173 3.71 0.87 -15.04
N ILE A 174 2.56 1.53 -14.98
CA ILE A 174 1.38 0.97 -14.33
C ILE A 174 0.87 -0.18 -15.21
N PRO A 175 0.66 -1.38 -14.64
CA PRO A 175 0.12 -2.51 -15.39
C PRO A 175 -1.26 -2.21 -16.00
N SER A 176 -1.51 -2.74 -17.21
CA SER A 176 -2.74 -2.47 -17.97
C SER A 176 -4.03 -2.81 -17.21
N ASP A 177 -4.04 -3.90 -16.45
CA ASP A 177 -5.18 -4.29 -15.62
C ASP A 177 -5.49 -3.26 -14.51
N LEU A 178 -4.44 -2.63 -13.96
CA LEU A 178 -4.61 -1.59 -12.94
C LEU A 178 -5.04 -0.25 -13.58
N ILE A 179 -4.55 0.06 -14.78
CA ILE A 179 -5.01 1.23 -15.56
C ILE A 179 -6.51 1.08 -15.85
N GLU A 180 -6.93 -0.05 -16.39
CA GLU A 180 -8.34 -0.34 -16.70
C GLU A 180 -9.23 -0.20 -15.46
N LEU A 181 -8.82 -0.76 -14.35
CA LEU A 181 -9.51 -0.61 -13.06
C LEU A 181 -9.67 0.87 -12.68
N ILE A 182 -8.60 1.68 -12.76
CA ILE A 182 -8.62 3.10 -12.40
C ILE A 182 -9.55 3.88 -13.34
N GLU A 183 -9.51 3.62 -14.64
CA GLU A 183 -10.38 4.28 -15.63
C GLU A 183 -11.87 4.01 -15.36
N ILE A 184 -12.22 2.77 -15.01
CA ILE A 184 -13.58 2.41 -14.62
C ILE A 184 -14.02 3.16 -13.36
N LEU A 185 -13.15 3.24 -12.37
CA LEU A 185 -13.46 3.92 -11.11
C LEU A 185 -13.64 5.44 -11.28
N ARG A 186 -12.96 6.06 -12.25
CA ARG A 186 -13.09 7.48 -12.61
C ARG A 186 -14.45 7.86 -13.17
N LYS A 187 -15.14 6.94 -13.79
CA LYS A 187 -16.47 7.19 -14.38
C LYS A 187 -17.56 7.41 -13.33
N LYS A 188 -17.24 7.24 -12.05
CA LYS A 188 -18.18 7.21 -10.92
C LYS A 188 -17.68 8.16 -9.82
#